data_aa2e288abcf76752af66f037e54d8785
#
_entry.id   aa2e288abcf76752af66f037e54d8785
#
_cell.length_a   1.000
_cell.length_b   1.000
_cell.length_c   1.000
_cell.angle_alpha   90.00
_cell.angle_beta   90.00
_cell.angle_gamma   90.00
#
_symmetry.space_group_name_H-M   'P 1'
#
loop_
_entity.id
_entity.type
_entity.pdbx_description
1 polymer ?
#
loop_
_entity_poly.entity_id
_entity_poly.type
_entity_poly.pdbx_seq_one_letter_code
_entity_poly.pdbx_strand_id
1 'polypeptide(L)'
;MAPKLPTDLYSQVVLSAPGSFLAKQLGIPQPETLRRYRPAEPALAGPLLIGGAGRVAEPMRVALAADYDLVGDNLGGRWADRFGGLLFDATGISGPAGLRALYEFFTPLLRNVGPSGRVVVVGTTPDQTGSVDERIAQRALEGFTRSLAKEMQHGATVSLVYLAPDAKPGATGLESTLRFLLSAKSAYVDGQVFYVGAADSTPPADWDKPLAGKVAIVTGAARGIGATIAEVFARDGASVVCVDVPQAADALAETAAKVGGTALALDVTADDAVDQITAHLGEHHGGHADVLVNNAGITRDKLLANMDDAKWDSVIAVNLLAPQRLTQGLVGNGAIGDGGRIIGLSSMAGIAGNRGQTNYAATKAGMIGLTQALAPELAEQGITINAVAPGFIETKMTEAIPFATREVGRRLNSLFQGGQPVDVAETIAYFANPASNAVTANTIRVCGQAMLGA
;
A
#
# COMPACT_ATOMS: atom_id res chain seq x y z
N MET A 1 -19.17 13.70 12.12
CA MET A 1 -18.79 14.73 11.12
C MET A 1 -19.31 14.26 9.76
N ALA A 2 -20.08 15.07 9.03
CA ALA A 2 -20.56 14.70 7.70
C ALA A 2 -19.37 14.38 6.78
N PRO A 3 -19.48 13.39 5.89
CA PRO A 3 -18.41 13.11 4.94
C PRO A 3 -18.09 14.38 4.16
N LYS A 4 -16.79 14.76 4.13
CA LYS A 4 -16.36 15.88 3.27
C LYS A 4 -16.72 15.52 1.84
N LEU A 5 -17.50 16.37 1.19
CA LEU A 5 -17.80 16.23 -0.24
C LEU A 5 -16.49 16.11 -1.04
N PRO A 6 -16.48 15.32 -2.12
CA PRO A 6 -15.33 15.23 -3.00
C PRO A 6 -14.87 16.62 -3.43
N THR A 7 -13.58 16.85 -3.44
CA THR A 7 -12.98 18.17 -3.70
C THR A 7 -12.99 18.55 -5.18
N ASP A 8 -13.31 17.62 -6.09
CA ASP A 8 -13.33 17.87 -7.52
C ASP A 8 -14.73 18.24 -8.04
N LEU A 9 -14.76 19.18 -8.99
CA LEU A 9 -15.98 19.72 -9.56
C LEU A 9 -16.89 18.65 -10.23
N TYR A 10 -16.28 17.66 -10.88
CA TYR A 10 -17.04 16.57 -11.50
C TYR A 10 -17.79 15.75 -10.46
N SER A 11 -17.12 15.31 -9.41
CA SER A 11 -17.77 14.54 -8.33
C SER A 11 -18.86 15.37 -7.65
N GLN A 12 -18.65 16.67 -7.45
CA GLN A 12 -19.68 17.57 -6.90
C GLN A 12 -20.92 17.64 -7.81
N VAL A 13 -20.72 17.75 -9.14
CA VAL A 13 -21.81 17.79 -10.10
C VAL A 13 -22.51 16.44 -10.20
N VAL A 14 -21.75 15.35 -10.42
CA VAL A 14 -22.30 14.01 -10.67
C VAL A 14 -22.98 13.41 -9.43
N LEU A 15 -22.52 13.77 -8.22
CA LEU A 15 -23.15 13.34 -6.97
C LEU A 15 -24.28 14.26 -6.50
N SER A 16 -24.51 15.41 -7.14
CA SER A 16 -25.69 16.21 -6.89
C SER A 16 -26.98 15.49 -7.34
N ALA A 17 -28.12 15.81 -6.74
CA ALA A 17 -29.38 15.14 -7.09
C ALA A 17 -29.72 15.17 -8.58
N PRO A 18 -29.63 16.32 -9.32
CA PRO A 18 -29.84 16.34 -10.75
C PRO A 18 -28.72 15.67 -11.53
N GLY A 19 -27.45 15.81 -11.10
CA GLY A 19 -26.30 15.20 -11.75
C GLY A 19 -26.31 13.68 -11.65
N SER A 20 -26.69 13.12 -10.52
CA SER A 20 -26.78 11.68 -10.30
C SER A 20 -27.84 11.02 -11.20
N PHE A 21 -28.98 11.70 -11.39
CA PHE A 21 -30.01 11.22 -12.31
C PHE A 21 -29.50 11.17 -13.76
N LEU A 22 -28.86 12.26 -14.23
CA LEU A 22 -28.30 12.33 -15.57
C LEU A 22 -27.15 11.32 -15.76
N ALA A 23 -26.29 11.17 -14.77
CA ALA A 23 -25.17 10.23 -14.83
C ALA A 23 -25.65 8.77 -14.97
N LYS A 24 -26.70 8.39 -14.23
CA LYS A 24 -27.32 7.07 -14.37
C LYS A 24 -27.91 6.83 -15.76
N GLN A 25 -28.61 7.83 -16.34
CA GLN A 25 -29.17 7.71 -17.68
C GLN A 25 -28.12 7.63 -18.79
N LEU A 26 -27.00 8.33 -18.62
CA LEU A 26 -25.93 8.39 -19.60
C LEU A 26 -24.84 7.35 -19.39
N GLY A 27 -24.94 6.49 -18.36
CA GLY A 27 -23.91 5.51 -18.00
C GLY A 27 -22.59 6.14 -17.55
N ILE A 28 -22.66 7.37 -17.02
CA ILE A 28 -21.45 8.08 -16.55
C ILE A 28 -21.05 7.53 -15.18
N PRO A 29 -19.77 7.13 -14.98
CA PRO A 29 -19.29 6.60 -13.70
C PRO A 29 -19.46 7.60 -12.56
N GLN A 30 -20.03 7.14 -11.44
CA GLN A 30 -20.17 7.92 -10.22
C GLN A 30 -19.11 7.45 -9.22
N PRO A 31 -18.16 8.34 -8.83
CA PRO A 31 -17.18 7.98 -7.81
C PRO A 31 -17.87 7.85 -6.46
N GLU A 32 -17.65 6.73 -5.80
CA GLU A 32 -18.17 6.48 -4.45
C GLU A 32 -17.27 7.11 -3.39
N THR A 33 -17.86 7.53 -2.26
CA THR A 33 -17.06 7.96 -1.12
C THR A 33 -16.39 6.74 -0.50
N LEU A 34 -15.07 6.60 -0.67
CA LEU A 34 -14.32 5.48 -0.10
C LEU A 34 -14.29 5.58 1.42
N ARG A 35 -14.62 4.46 2.08
CA ARG A 35 -14.43 4.32 3.51
C ARG A 35 -12.94 4.17 3.82
N ARG A 36 -12.36 5.20 4.44
CA ARG A 36 -10.97 5.23 4.91
C ARG A 36 -10.92 4.99 6.42
N TYR A 37 -9.83 4.43 6.88
CA TYR A 37 -9.64 4.09 8.29
C TYR A 37 -9.85 5.29 9.22
N ARG A 38 -10.56 5.04 10.32
CA ARG A 38 -10.71 5.93 11.46
C ARG A 38 -10.57 5.12 12.74
N PRO A 39 -9.81 5.61 13.72
CA PRO A 39 -9.72 4.94 15.03
C PRO A 39 -11.11 4.67 15.61
N ALA A 40 -11.25 3.54 16.28
CA ALA A 40 -12.48 3.06 16.91
C ALA A 40 -13.66 2.71 15.97
N GLU A 41 -13.49 2.81 14.63
CA GLU A 41 -14.43 2.22 13.69
C GLU A 41 -14.07 0.76 13.42
N PRO A 42 -15.09 -0.14 13.22
CA PRO A 42 -14.80 -1.53 12.87
C PRO A 42 -13.99 -1.65 11.58
N ALA A 43 -13.16 -2.67 11.47
CA ALA A 43 -12.31 -2.90 10.30
C ALA A 43 -13.13 -2.97 9.00
N LEU A 44 -14.23 -3.71 9.01
CA LEU A 44 -15.18 -3.86 7.91
C LEU A 44 -16.53 -3.19 8.22
N ALA A 45 -17.26 -2.81 7.19
CA ALA A 45 -18.62 -2.23 7.32
C ALA A 45 -19.73 -3.30 7.39
N GLY A 46 -19.41 -4.54 7.70
CA GLY A 46 -20.31 -5.68 7.80
C GLY A 46 -19.54 -6.96 8.02
N PRO A 47 -20.24 -8.13 8.07
CA PRO A 47 -19.64 -9.40 8.39
C PRO A 47 -18.60 -9.85 7.33
N LEU A 48 -17.66 -10.69 7.79
CA LEU A 48 -16.65 -11.36 6.98
C LEU A 48 -17.04 -12.82 6.76
N LEU A 49 -17.16 -13.21 5.50
CA LEU A 49 -17.28 -14.62 5.12
C LEU A 49 -15.93 -15.17 4.66
N ILE A 50 -15.49 -16.25 5.27
CA ILE A 50 -14.28 -16.99 4.88
C ILE A 50 -14.70 -18.30 4.26
N GLY A 51 -14.25 -18.60 3.04
CA GLY A 51 -14.55 -19.84 2.32
C GLY A 51 -13.36 -20.38 1.56
N GLY A 52 -13.58 -21.42 0.75
CA GLY A 52 -12.53 -22.14 0.06
C GLY A 52 -12.06 -23.39 0.82
N ALA A 53 -11.27 -24.23 0.15
CA ALA A 53 -10.84 -25.54 0.66
C ALA A 53 -9.31 -25.68 0.56
N GLY A 54 -8.60 -24.83 1.28
CA GLY A 54 -7.14 -24.86 1.36
C GLY A 54 -6.63 -24.97 2.79
N ARG A 55 -5.36 -24.61 2.99
CA ARG A 55 -4.68 -24.72 4.29
C ARG A 55 -4.87 -23.48 5.17
N VAL A 56 -5.50 -22.40 4.68
CA VAL A 56 -5.52 -21.08 5.30
C VAL A 56 -6.85 -20.75 5.96
N ALA A 57 -7.99 -21.21 5.43
CA ALA A 57 -9.32 -20.80 5.88
C ALA A 57 -9.53 -20.99 7.39
N GLU A 58 -9.30 -22.20 7.93
CA GLU A 58 -9.52 -22.48 9.36
C GLU A 58 -8.55 -21.74 10.29
N PRO A 59 -7.22 -21.70 10.04
CA PRO A 59 -6.32 -20.88 10.85
C PRO A 59 -6.71 -19.41 10.88
N MET A 60 -7.19 -18.85 9.75
CA MET A 60 -7.60 -17.45 9.70
C MET A 60 -8.94 -17.16 10.35
N ARG A 61 -9.86 -18.14 10.38
CA ARG A 61 -11.08 -18.02 11.21
C ARG A 61 -10.70 -17.83 12.68
N VAL A 62 -9.75 -18.62 13.17
CA VAL A 62 -9.29 -18.51 14.57
C VAL A 62 -8.59 -17.17 14.82
N ALA A 63 -7.67 -16.76 13.94
CA ALA A 63 -6.88 -15.54 14.11
C ALA A 63 -7.72 -14.25 14.04
N LEU A 64 -8.78 -14.23 13.22
CA LEU A 64 -9.60 -13.06 13.01
C LEU A 64 -10.88 -13.00 13.88
N ALA A 65 -11.20 -14.08 14.61
CA ALA A 65 -12.46 -14.19 15.34
C ALA A 65 -12.69 -13.12 16.42
N ALA A 66 -11.61 -12.59 17.00
CA ALA A 66 -11.72 -11.59 18.08
C ALA A 66 -12.14 -10.21 17.56
N ASP A 67 -11.79 -9.86 16.30
CA ASP A 67 -11.87 -8.50 15.78
C ASP A 67 -12.82 -8.36 14.59
N TYR A 68 -13.31 -9.49 14.04
CA TYR A 68 -14.20 -9.54 12.88
C TYR A 68 -15.49 -10.29 13.19
N ASP A 69 -16.60 -9.75 12.72
CA ASP A 69 -17.89 -10.46 12.74
C ASP A 69 -17.86 -11.56 11.67
N LEU A 70 -17.52 -12.78 12.08
CA LEU A 70 -17.39 -13.93 11.18
C LEU A 70 -18.73 -14.60 10.95
N VAL A 71 -19.08 -14.83 9.69
CA VAL A 71 -20.27 -15.62 9.31
C VAL A 71 -19.89 -17.05 9.06
N GLY A 72 -20.71 -17.96 9.54
CA GLY A 72 -20.56 -19.40 9.29
C GLY A 72 -20.96 -19.79 7.86
N ASP A 73 -20.49 -20.96 7.40
CA ASP A 73 -20.69 -21.47 6.03
C ASP A 73 -22.16 -21.84 5.69
N ASN A 74 -23.10 -21.71 6.62
CA ASN A 74 -24.47 -22.09 6.41
C ASN A 74 -25.23 -21.04 5.57
N LEU A 75 -24.99 -21.08 4.26
CA LEU A 75 -25.54 -20.16 3.26
C LEU A 75 -27.05 -20.36 2.98
N GLY A 76 -27.76 -21.13 3.79
CA GLY A 76 -29.17 -21.51 3.59
C GLY A 76 -30.21 -20.41 3.85
N GLY A 77 -29.78 -19.18 4.23
CA GLY A 77 -30.68 -18.06 4.53
C GLY A 77 -30.49 -16.89 3.56
N ARG A 78 -31.56 -16.10 3.36
CA ARG A 78 -31.42 -14.77 2.77
C ARG A 78 -30.65 -13.91 3.78
N TRP A 79 -29.46 -13.47 3.40
CA TRP A 79 -28.68 -12.54 4.21
C TRP A 79 -29.44 -11.22 4.35
N ALA A 80 -29.78 -10.84 5.55
CA ALA A 80 -30.40 -9.54 5.84
C ALA A 80 -29.37 -8.40 5.67
N ASP A 81 -28.08 -8.70 5.98
CA ASP A 81 -26.98 -7.73 5.92
C ASP A 81 -26.05 -8.04 4.74
N ARG A 82 -25.41 -6.97 4.24
CA ARG A 82 -24.42 -7.09 3.19
C ARG A 82 -23.05 -7.45 3.79
N PHE A 83 -22.28 -8.29 3.10
CA PHE A 83 -20.93 -8.63 3.50
C PHE A 83 -20.01 -7.40 3.47
N GLY A 84 -19.31 -7.15 4.56
CA GLY A 84 -18.19 -6.21 4.63
C GLY A 84 -16.93 -6.78 3.98
N GLY A 85 -16.75 -8.12 4.02
CA GLY A 85 -15.61 -8.81 3.43
C GLY A 85 -15.90 -10.23 2.96
N LEU A 86 -15.14 -10.65 1.93
CA LEU A 86 -15.05 -12.03 1.47
C LEU A 86 -13.58 -12.45 1.46
N LEU A 87 -13.23 -13.54 2.09
CA LEU A 87 -11.92 -14.19 2.04
C LEU A 87 -12.06 -15.56 1.42
N PHE A 88 -11.37 -15.85 0.32
CA PHE A 88 -11.39 -17.14 -0.34
C PHE A 88 -10.01 -17.81 -0.29
N ASP A 89 -9.95 -18.98 0.32
CA ASP A 89 -8.75 -19.82 0.35
C ASP A 89 -8.64 -20.68 -0.91
N ALA A 90 -7.79 -20.24 -1.83
CA ALA A 90 -7.48 -20.91 -3.09
C ALA A 90 -6.20 -21.75 -3.01
N THR A 91 -5.58 -21.89 -1.82
CA THR A 91 -4.32 -22.65 -1.67
C THR A 91 -4.50 -24.15 -1.92
N GLY A 92 -5.73 -24.66 -1.89
CA GLY A 92 -6.07 -26.04 -2.25
C GLY A 92 -6.29 -26.28 -3.74
N ILE A 93 -6.21 -25.25 -4.59
CA ILE A 93 -6.40 -25.41 -6.04
C ILE A 93 -5.09 -25.92 -6.66
N SER A 94 -5.06 -27.22 -6.97
CA SER A 94 -3.87 -27.92 -7.47
C SER A 94 -3.82 -28.09 -9.00
N GLY A 95 -4.82 -27.59 -9.73
CA GLY A 95 -4.85 -27.65 -11.19
C GLY A 95 -6.00 -26.86 -11.80
N PRO A 96 -6.00 -26.61 -13.15
CA PRO A 96 -6.96 -25.75 -13.84
C PRO A 96 -8.44 -26.10 -13.61
N ALA A 97 -8.79 -27.37 -13.48
CA ALA A 97 -10.17 -27.80 -13.19
C ALA A 97 -10.67 -27.27 -11.83
N GLY A 98 -9.76 -27.11 -10.85
CA GLY A 98 -10.06 -26.58 -9.52
C GLY A 98 -10.45 -25.12 -9.51
N LEU A 99 -10.15 -24.34 -10.57
CA LEU A 99 -10.58 -22.94 -10.72
C LEU A 99 -12.11 -22.79 -10.70
N ARG A 100 -12.86 -23.89 -10.93
CA ARG A 100 -14.32 -23.93 -10.79
C ARG A 100 -14.78 -23.47 -9.41
N ALA A 101 -14.01 -23.73 -8.36
CA ALA A 101 -14.32 -23.32 -7.00
C ALA A 101 -14.44 -21.79 -6.83
N LEU A 102 -13.68 -20.99 -7.61
CA LEU A 102 -13.84 -19.53 -7.64
C LEU A 102 -15.24 -19.14 -8.10
N TYR A 103 -15.71 -19.72 -9.20
CA TYR A 103 -17.05 -19.44 -9.73
C TYR A 103 -18.14 -19.81 -8.73
N GLU A 104 -18.03 -20.99 -8.14
CA GLU A 104 -19.03 -21.52 -7.19
C GLU A 104 -19.11 -20.68 -5.91
N PHE A 105 -17.98 -20.16 -5.43
CA PHE A 105 -17.98 -19.31 -4.25
C PHE A 105 -18.45 -17.89 -4.57
N PHE A 106 -17.87 -17.23 -5.57
CA PHE A 106 -18.12 -15.80 -5.78
C PHE A 106 -19.47 -15.51 -6.43
N THR A 107 -19.92 -16.30 -7.39
CA THR A 107 -21.15 -16.02 -8.16
C THR A 107 -22.39 -15.76 -7.29
N PRO A 108 -22.70 -16.54 -6.26
CA PRO A 108 -23.87 -16.26 -5.41
C PRO A 108 -23.68 -15.09 -4.44
N LEU A 109 -22.43 -14.68 -4.16
CA LEU A 109 -22.11 -13.77 -3.06
C LEU A 109 -21.88 -12.31 -3.51
N LEU A 110 -21.35 -12.09 -4.73
CA LEU A 110 -20.87 -10.78 -5.16
C LEU A 110 -21.92 -9.68 -5.08
N ARG A 111 -23.20 -9.98 -5.37
CA ARG A 111 -24.30 -9.00 -5.29
C ARG A 111 -24.62 -8.57 -3.85
N ASN A 112 -24.17 -9.33 -2.88
CA ASN A 112 -24.36 -9.05 -1.46
C ASN A 112 -23.13 -8.40 -0.79
N VAL A 113 -22.09 -8.08 -1.54
CA VAL A 113 -20.98 -7.29 -1.03
C VAL A 113 -21.44 -5.84 -0.84
N GLY A 114 -21.19 -5.30 0.34
CA GLY A 114 -21.57 -3.93 0.69
C GLY A 114 -20.64 -2.85 0.10
N PRO A 115 -21.04 -1.58 0.20
CA PRO A 115 -20.17 -0.47 -0.18
C PRO A 115 -18.84 -0.53 0.57
N SER A 116 -17.75 -0.21 -0.13
CA SER A 116 -16.38 -0.34 0.38
C SER A 116 -16.04 -1.75 0.91
N GLY A 117 -16.69 -2.79 0.40
CA GLY A 117 -16.39 -4.18 0.75
C GLY A 117 -14.97 -4.59 0.34
N ARG A 118 -14.44 -5.59 1.02
CA ARG A 118 -13.08 -6.10 0.79
C ARG A 118 -13.12 -7.55 0.36
N VAL A 119 -12.56 -7.85 -0.78
CA VAL A 119 -12.46 -9.22 -1.31
C VAL A 119 -10.99 -9.61 -1.36
N VAL A 120 -10.64 -10.72 -0.73
CA VAL A 120 -9.26 -11.23 -0.73
C VAL A 120 -9.27 -12.68 -1.17
N VAL A 121 -8.41 -13.00 -2.13
CA VAL A 121 -8.10 -14.37 -2.54
C VAL A 121 -6.71 -14.71 -1.98
N VAL A 122 -6.57 -15.88 -1.35
CA VAL A 122 -5.27 -16.38 -0.89
C VAL A 122 -4.89 -17.58 -1.73
N GLY A 123 -3.79 -17.50 -2.43
CA GLY A 123 -3.22 -18.59 -3.23
C GLY A 123 -1.84 -19.03 -2.74
N THR A 124 -1.26 -20.02 -3.41
CA THR A 124 0.12 -20.45 -3.20
C THR A 124 1.03 -19.74 -4.23
N THR A 125 2.22 -19.29 -3.83
CA THR A 125 3.18 -18.63 -4.72
C THR A 125 3.47 -19.51 -5.95
N PRO A 126 3.14 -19.07 -7.17
CA PRO A 126 3.15 -19.95 -8.35
C PRO A 126 4.52 -20.57 -8.67
N ASP A 127 5.58 -19.75 -8.56
CA ASP A 127 6.94 -20.20 -8.88
C ASP A 127 7.53 -21.18 -7.86
N GLN A 128 6.86 -21.37 -6.72
CA GLN A 128 7.26 -22.27 -5.64
C GLN A 128 6.36 -23.51 -5.52
N THR A 129 5.39 -23.69 -6.42
CA THR A 129 4.49 -24.86 -6.42
C THR A 129 5.18 -26.12 -6.87
N GLY A 130 4.66 -27.28 -6.41
CA GLY A 130 5.26 -28.59 -6.68
C GLY A 130 4.98 -29.17 -8.06
N SER A 131 4.00 -28.64 -8.81
CA SER A 131 3.59 -29.20 -10.11
C SER A 131 3.29 -28.11 -11.15
N VAL A 132 3.36 -28.48 -12.43
CA VAL A 132 3.00 -27.61 -13.54
C VAL A 132 1.52 -27.21 -13.49
N ASP A 133 0.63 -28.15 -13.19
CA ASP A 133 -0.81 -27.90 -13.15
C ASP A 133 -1.17 -26.92 -12.02
N GLU A 134 -0.57 -27.09 -10.85
CA GLU A 134 -0.75 -26.18 -9.73
C GLU A 134 -0.22 -24.79 -10.07
N ARG A 135 0.99 -24.68 -10.65
CA ARG A 135 1.56 -23.41 -11.09
C ARG A 135 0.64 -22.66 -12.06
N ILE A 136 0.09 -23.36 -13.04
CA ILE A 136 -0.87 -22.79 -14.02
C ILE A 136 -2.11 -22.27 -13.28
N ALA A 137 -2.69 -23.08 -12.39
CA ALA A 137 -3.90 -22.71 -11.67
C ALA A 137 -3.67 -21.55 -10.71
N GLN A 138 -2.59 -21.56 -9.93
CA GLN A 138 -2.26 -20.48 -9.01
C GLN A 138 -1.94 -19.17 -9.76
N ARG A 139 -1.24 -19.24 -10.91
CA ARG A 139 -0.98 -18.05 -11.74
C ARG A 139 -2.28 -17.47 -12.33
N ALA A 140 -3.28 -18.29 -12.62
CA ALA A 140 -4.57 -17.84 -13.14
C ALA A 140 -5.36 -16.95 -12.14
N LEU A 141 -5.08 -17.06 -10.83
CA LEU A 141 -5.70 -16.24 -9.79
C LEU A 141 -5.43 -14.74 -9.99
N GLU A 142 -4.31 -14.34 -10.58
CA GLU A 142 -4.04 -12.92 -10.87
C GLU A 142 -5.01 -12.36 -11.89
N GLY A 143 -5.25 -13.08 -12.99
CA GLY A 143 -6.21 -12.68 -14.00
C GLY A 143 -7.61 -12.57 -13.45
N PHE A 144 -8.02 -13.58 -12.64
CA PHE A 144 -9.31 -13.57 -11.94
C PHE A 144 -9.44 -12.36 -11.02
N THR A 145 -8.48 -12.15 -10.13
CA THR A 145 -8.48 -11.03 -9.16
C THR A 145 -8.56 -9.67 -9.85
N ARG A 146 -7.73 -9.45 -10.88
CA ARG A 146 -7.72 -8.17 -11.61
C ARG A 146 -9.01 -7.93 -12.39
N SER A 147 -9.64 -8.98 -12.93
CA SER A 147 -10.94 -8.88 -13.61
C SER A 147 -12.05 -8.60 -12.61
N LEU A 148 -12.10 -9.37 -11.51
CA LEU A 148 -13.10 -9.19 -10.47
C LEU A 148 -13.03 -7.78 -9.87
N ALA A 149 -11.82 -7.23 -9.65
CA ALA A 149 -11.64 -5.87 -9.15
C ALA A 149 -12.30 -4.82 -10.05
N LYS A 150 -12.27 -5.01 -11.38
CA LYS A 150 -12.94 -4.13 -12.36
C LYS A 150 -14.46 -4.30 -12.40
N GLU A 151 -14.95 -5.44 -11.99
CA GLU A 151 -16.40 -5.73 -11.93
C GLU A 151 -17.03 -5.23 -10.63
N MET A 152 -16.24 -5.05 -9.58
CA MET A 152 -16.74 -4.55 -8.30
C MET A 152 -17.16 -3.09 -8.40
N GLN A 153 -18.19 -2.75 -7.64
CA GLN A 153 -18.78 -1.41 -7.60
C GLN A 153 -18.78 -0.87 -6.17
N HIS A 154 -19.23 0.36 -6.00
CA HIS A 154 -19.44 1.00 -4.69
C HIS A 154 -18.17 1.06 -3.82
N GLY A 155 -17.00 1.27 -4.45
CA GLY A 155 -15.73 1.42 -3.74
C GLY A 155 -15.21 0.12 -3.09
N ALA A 156 -15.76 -1.04 -3.47
CA ALA A 156 -15.22 -2.32 -3.06
C ALA A 156 -13.91 -2.61 -3.80
N THR A 157 -12.99 -3.35 -3.16
CA THR A 157 -11.68 -3.69 -3.70
C THR A 157 -11.41 -5.18 -3.64
N VAL A 158 -10.58 -5.68 -4.56
CA VAL A 158 -10.17 -7.09 -4.63
C VAL A 158 -8.66 -7.17 -4.65
N SER A 159 -8.08 -8.02 -3.81
CA SER A 159 -6.63 -8.25 -3.79
C SER A 159 -6.31 -9.74 -3.70
N LEU A 160 -5.12 -10.10 -4.17
CA LEU A 160 -4.58 -11.46 -4.11
C LEU A 160 -3.39 -11.49 -3.15
N VAL A 161 -3.33 -12.51 -2.32
CA VAL A 161 -2.19 -12.81 -1.46
C VAL A 161 -1.64 -14.17 -1.86
N TYR A 162 -0.40 -14.21 -2.30
CA TYR A 162 0.34 -15.44 -2.47
C TYR A 162 1.12 -15.77 -1.21
N LEU A 163 0.85 -16.94 -0.64
CA LEU A 163 1.53 -17.47 0.52
C LEU A 163 2.56 -18.51 0.07
N ALA A 164 3.80 -18.39 0.53
CA ALA A 164 4.84 -19.39 0.26
C ALA A 164 4.40 -20.78 0.73
N PRO A 165 4.73 -21.87 0.00
CA PRO A 165 4.29 -23.22 0.35
C PRO A 165 4.72 -23.68 1.75
N ASP A 166 5.90 -23.27 2.16
CA ASP A 166 6.55 -23.58 3.45
C ASP A 166 6.11 -22.64 4.60
N ALA A 167 5.39 -21.56 4.29
CA ALA A 167 4.83 -20.70 5.33
C ALA A 167 3.74 -21.41 6.13
N LYS A 168 3.76 -21.22 7.46
CA LYS A 168 2.72 -21.76 8.35
C LYS A 168 1.36 -21.15 7.99
N PRO A 169 0.29 -21.93 7.92
CA PRO A 169 -1.03 -21.43 7.53
C PRO A 169 -1.61 -20.35 8.44
N GLY A 170 -1.25 -20.38 9.74
CA GLY A 170 -1.63 -19.38 10.74
C GLY A 170 -0.54 -18.34 11.01
N ALA A 171 0.41 -18.14 10.07
CA ALA A 171 1.53 -17.22 10.28
C ALA A 171 1.05 -15.77 10.46
N THR A 172 1.63 -15.08 11.43
CA THR A 172 1.36 -13.66 11.73
C THR A 172 1.59 -12.74 10.53
N GLY A 173 2.53 -13.06 9.63
CA GLY A 173 2.75 -12.30 8.40
C GLY A 173 1.55 -12.34 7.44
N LEU A 174 0.89 -13.49 7.32
CA LEU A 174 -0.37 -13.60 6.58
C LEU A 174 -1.49 -12.85 7.29
N GLU A 175 -1.64 -13.02 8.60
CA GLU A 175 -2.63 -12.29 9.40
C GLU A 175 -2.48 -10.79 9.25
N SER A 176 -1.25 -10.25 9.35
CA SER A 176 -0.96 -8.83 9.15
C SER A 176 -1.44 -8.33 7.79
N THR A 177 -1.14 -9.09 6.72
CA THR A 177 -1.56 -8.77 5.36
C THR A 177 -3.09 -8.79 5.21
N LEU A 178 -3.74 -9.79 5.78
CA LEU A 178 -5.21 -9.90 5.74
C LEU A 178 -5.87 -8.79 6.56
N ARG A 179 -5.36 -8.44 7.76
CA ARG A 179 -5.87 -7.33 8.55
C ARG A 179 -5.76 -5.98 7.82
N PHE A 180 -4.67 -5.76 7.07
CA PHE A 180 -4.55 -4.60 6.20
C PHE A 180 -5.58 -4.62 5.08
N LEU A 181 -5.68 -5.71 4.32
CA LEU A 181 -6.56 -5.82 3.16
C LEU A 181 -8.05 -5.87 3.54
N LEU A 182 -8.40 -6.52 4.64
CA LEU A 182 -9.77 -6.61 5.19
C LEU A 182 -10.10 -5.43 6.10
N SER A 183 -9.58 -4.24 5.78
CA SER A 183 -9.85 -3.03 6.56
C SER A 183 -10.03 -1.80 5.67
N ALA A 184 -10.40 -0.70 6.29
CA ALA A 184 -10.48 0.60 5.63
C ALA A 184 -9.10 1.23 5.34
N LYS A 185 -8.00 0.63 5.83
CA LYS A 185 -6.61 1.07 5.54
C LYS A 185 -6.25 0.83 4.07
N SER A 186 -6.81 -0.20 3.43
CA SER A 186 -6.57 -0.55 2.02
C SER A 186 -7.54 0.09 1.02
N ALA A 187 -8.16 1.22 1.36
CA ALA A 187 -9.26 1.81 0.60
C ALA A 187 -8.97 2.11 -0.88
N TYR A 188 -7.69 2.30 -1.24
CA TYR A 188 -7.26 2.60 -2.61
C TYR A 188 -6.28 1.56 -3.18
N VAL A 189 -6.19 0.40 -2.52
CA VAL A 189 -5.40 -0.77 -2.96
C VAL A 189 -6.35 -1.76 -3.62
N ASP A 190 -6.31 -1.84 -4.94
CA ASP A 190 -7.23 -2.64 -5.74
C ASP A 190 -6.51 -3.36 -6.88
N GLY A 191 -6.86 -4.61 -7.14
CA GLY A 191 -6.25 -5.45 -8.15
C GLY A 191 -4.78 -5.80 -7.89
N GLN A 192 -4.32 -5.73 -6.63
CA GLN A 192 -2.92 -5.92 -6.27
C GLN A 192 -2.61 -7.35 -5.82
N VAL A 193 -1.34 -7.73 -5.99
CA VAL A 193 -0.80 -9.03 -5.59
C VAL A 193 0.25 -8.83 -4.51
N PHE A 194 0.06 -9.49 -3.38
CA PHE A 194 0.98 -9.49 -2.24
C PHE A 194 1.66 -10.84 -2.14
N TYR A 195 2.95 -10.85 -1.87
CA TYR A 195 3.72 -12.07 -1.62
C TYR A 195 4.13 -12.13 -0.16
N VAL A 196 3.72 -13.20 0.52
CA VAL A 196 4.02 -13.47 1.92
C VAL A 196 4.91 -14.72 2.00
N GLY A 197 6.13 -14.54 2.48
CA GLY A 197 7.12 -15.59 2.67
C GLY A 197 6.87 -16.42 3.93
N ALA A 198 7.84 -17.29 4.25
CA ALA A 198 7.79 -18.20 5.39
C ALA A 198 8.42 -17.64 6.67
N ALA A 199 9.03 -16.45 6.63
CA ALA A 199 9.68 -15.85 7.79
C ALA A 199 8.70 -15.70 8.96
N ASP A 200 9.16 -16.05 10.16
CA ASP A 200 8.37 -15.88 11.37
C ASP A 200 8.18 -14.38 11.66
N SER A 201 6.99 -14.05 12.13
CA SER A 201 6.61 -12.70 12.51
C SER A 201 5.98 -12.72 13.90
N THR A 202 6.16 -11.64 14.65
CA THR A 202 5.56 -11.50 15.97
C THR A 202 4.34 -10.55 15.89
N PRO A 203 3.16 -10.95 16.41
CA PRO A 203 2.03 -10.05 16.45
C PRO A 203 2.34 -8.85 17.35
N PRO A 204 1.86 -7.64 17.02
CA PRO A 204 2.00 -6.51 17.91
C PRO A 204 1.14 -6.72 19.17
N ALA A 205 1.52 -6.10 20.26
CA ALA A 205 0.73 -6.15 21.51
C ALA A 205 -0.65 -5.50 21.32
N ASP A 206 -0.72 -4.54 20.41
CA ASP A 206 -1.95 -3.81 20.06
C ASP A 206 -1.97 -3.57 18.54
N TRP A 207 -2.98 -4.12 17.84
CA TRP A 207 -3.13 -3.94 16.40
C TRP A 207 -3.53 -2.52 15.99
N ASP A 208 -4.03 -1.71 16.93
CA ASP A 208 -4.32 -0.28 16.70
C ASP A 208 -3.06 0.59 16.81
N LYS A 209 -2.04 0.09 17.53
CA LYS A 209 -0.74 0.76 17.71
C LYS A 209 0.44 -0.15 17.39
N PRO A 210 0.51 -0.69 16.16
CA PRO A 210 1.51 -1.71 15.82
C PRO A 210 2.95 -1.19 15.84
N LEU A 211 3.15 0.12 15.80
CA LEU A 211 4.46 0.78 15.83
C LEU A 211 4.81 1.35 17.21
N ALA A 212 4.10 0.94 18.27
CA ALA A 212 4.40 1.39 19.63
C ALA A 212 5.84 1.08 20.02
N GLY A 213 6.56 2.12 20.49
CA GLY A 213 7.97 2.01 20.88
C GLY A 213 8.97 1.93 19.72
N LYS A 214 8.54 2.08 18.47
CA LYS A 214 9.38 2.10 17.28
C LYS A 214 9.83 3.51 16.93
N VAL A 215 11.02 3.64 16.37
CA VAL A 215 11.57 4.88 15.83
C VAL A 215 11.55 4.81 14.30
N ALA A 216 10.94 5.81 13.66
CA ALA A 216 10.78 5.84 12.22
C ALA A 216 11.34 7.12 11.60
N ILE A 217 12.20 6.97 10.59
CA ILE A 217 12.74 8.07 9.79
C ILE A 217 11.87 8.23 8.55
N VAL A 218 11.37 9.44 8.31
CA VAL A 218 10.58 9.76 7.10
C VAL A 218 11.26 10.92 6.36
N THR A 219 11.79 10.65 5.16
CA THR A 219 12.37 11.68 4.30
C THR A 219 11.30 12.39 3.46
N GLY A 220 11.46 13.69 3.19
CA GLY A 220 10.44 14.48 2.50
C GLY A 220 9.19 14.71 3.36
N ALA A 221 9.36 14.88 4.68
CA ALA A 221 8.30 14.88 5.67
C ALA A 221 7.60 16.24 5.86
N ALA A 222 8.09 17.32 5.27
CA ALA A 222 7.52 18.65 5.49
C ALA A 222 6.09 18.82 4.98
N ARG A 223 5.65 18.01 3.99
CA ARG A 223 4.32 18.15 3.37
C ARG A 223 3.88 16.92 2.59
N GLY A 224 2.61 16.93 2.17
CA GLY A 224 2.06 15.95 1.23
C GLY A 224 2.08 14.52 1.78
N ILE A 225 2.56 13.57 0.98
CA ILE A 225 2.61 12.16 1.36
C ILE A 225 3.51 11.96 2.59
N GLY A 226 4.70 12.59 2.62
CA GLY A 226 5.64 12.43 3.74
C GLY A 226 5.09 12.91 5.08
N ALA A 227 4.45 14.09 5.12
CA ALA A 227 3.78 14.57 6.33
C ALA A 227 2.65 13.63 6.78
N THR A 228 1.88 13.09 5.82
CA THR A 228 0.80 12.14 6.13
C THR A 228 1.35 10.80 6.62
N ILE A 229 2.51 10.33 6.11
CA ILE A 229 3.19 9.15 6.66
C ILE A 229 3.58 9.38 8.12
N ALA A 230 4.18 10.55 8.42
CA ALA A 230 4.54 10.91 9.80
C ALA A 230 3.31 10.91 10.72
N GLU A 231 2.17 11.46 10.28
CA GLU A 231 0.91 11.46 11.02
C GLU A 231 0.38 10.04 11.28
N VAL A 232 0.40 9.17 10.27
CA VAL A 232 -0.06 7.77 10.39
C VAL A 232 0.86 7.00 11.33
N PHE A 233 2.17 7.16 11.23
CA PHE A 233 3.15 6.49 12.08
C PHE A 233 3.01 6.91 13.55
N ALA A 234 2.85 8.20 13.82
CA ALA A 234 2.62 8.70 15.17
C ALA A 234 1.28 8.19 15.74
N ARG A 235 0.20 8.16 14.95
CA ARG A 235 -1.07 7.53 15.32
C ARG A 235 -0.87 6.07 15.71
N ASP A 236 -0.06 5.33 14.96
CA ASP A 236 0.22 3.92 15.17
C ASP A 236 1.29 3.67 16.27
N GLY A 237 1.76 4.75 16.94
CA GLY A 237 2.59 4.69 18.15
C GLY A 237 4.09 4.87 17.95
N ALA A 238 4.56 5.19 16.74
CA ALA A 238 5.99 5.44 16.51
C ALA A 238 6.45 6.82 16.97
N SER A 239 7.72 6.92 17.39
CA SER A 239 8.47 8.18 17.45
C SER A 239 9.01 8.50 16.06
N VAL A 240 8.70 9.68 15.51
CA VAL A 240 9.00 10.00 14.11
C VAL A 240 10.12 11.04 14.01
N VAL A 241 11.16 10.72 13.25
CA VAL A 241 12.17 11.65 12.77
C VAL A 241 11.73 12.18 11.41
N CYS A 242 11.28 13.43 11.37
CA CYS A 242 10.88 14.10 10.15
C CYS A 242 12.10 14.73 9.50
N VAL A 243 12.41 14.32 8.27
CA VAL A 243 13.58 14.83 7.50
C VAL A 243 13.12 15.53 6.25
N ASP A 244 13.58 16.76 6.00
CA ASP A 244 13.36 17.47 4.74
C ASP A 244 14.47 18.53 4.54
N VAL A 245 14.57 19.06 3.32
CA VAL A 245 15.58 20.06 2.97
C VAL A 245 15.49 21.33 3.85
N PRO A 246 16.62 22.04 4.11
CA PRO A 246 16.62 23.23 4.95
C PRO A 246 15.65 24.33 4.49
N GLN A 247 15.36 24.41 3.19
CA GLN A 247 14.39 25.37 2.64
C GLN A 247 12.94 25.10 3.07
N ALA A 248 12.66 23.91 3.60
CA ALA A 248 11.34 23.50 4.12
C ALA A 248 11.30 23.46 5.66
N ALA A 249 12.30 24.02 6.35
CA ALA A 249 12.48 23.88 7.79
C ALA A 249 11.24 24.30 8.62
N ASP A 250 10.56 25.38 8.27
CA ASP A 250 9.38 25.84 9.00
C ASP A 250 8.22 24.82 8.89
N ALA A 251 7.91 24.36 7.67
CA ALA A 251 6.86 23.35 7.45
C ALA A 251 7.24 21.98 8.05
N LEU A 252 8.55 21.66 8.07
CA LEU A 252 9.06 20.46 8.72
C LEU A 252 8.86 20.52 10.23
N ALA A 253 9.18 21.65 10.84
CA ALA A 253 8.97 21.88 12.29
C ALA A 253 7.48 21.80 12.66
N GLU A 254 6.58 22.36 11.82
CA GLU A 254 5.13 22.23 12.02
C GLU A 254 4.67 20.74 11.98
N THR A 255 5.18 19.97 11.01
CA THR A 255 4.86 18.54 10.91
C THR A 255 5.39 17.78 12.13
N ALA A 256 6.66 17.98 12.50
CA ALA A 256 7.26 17.32 13.66
C ALA A 256 6.52 17.65 14.96
N ALA A 257 6.18 18.93 15.18
CA ALA A 257 5.41 19.34 16.35
C ALA A 257 4.01 18.69 16.38
N LYS A 258 3.34 18.61 15.23
CA LYS A 258 2.00 17.99 15.11
C LYS A 258 2.01 16.51 15.50
N VAL A 259 3.08 15.79 15.18
CA VAL A 259 3.20 14.34 15.45
C VAL A 259 3.94 14.04 16.76
N GLY A 260 4.41 15.05 17.49
CA GLY A 260 5.25 14.87 18.68
C GLY A 260 6.60 14.21 18.38
N GLY A 261 7.10 14.39 17.15
CA GLY A 261 8.37 13.86 16.67
C GLY A 261 9.50 14.89 16.69
N THR A 262 10.63 14.56 16.05
CA THR A 262 11.78 15.45 15.89
C THR A 262 11.93 15.89 14.43
N ALA A 263 12.52 17.07 14.20
CA ALA A 263 12.79 17.62 12.87
C ALA A 263 14.29 17.66 12.60
N LEU A 264 14.70 17.16 11.44
CA LEU A 264 16.07 17.25 10.93
C LEU A 264 16.05 17.94 9.56
N ALA A 265 16.50 19.20 9.51
CA ALA A 265 16.63 19.94 8.27
C ALA A 265 17.89 19.49 7.53
N LEU A 266 17.75 18.59 6.56
CA LEU A 266 18.84 17.92 5.87
C LEU A 266 18.53 17.73 4.39
N ASP A 267 19.48 18.07 3.51
CA ASP A 267 19.46 17.61 2.13
C ASP A 267 19.96 16.16 2.06
N VAL A 268 19.08 15.22 1.72
CA VAL A 268 19.43 13.79 1.62
C VAL A 268 20.50 13.46 0.57
N THR A 269 20.84 14.43 -0.29
CA THR A 269 21.91 14.30 -1.28
C THR A 269 23.28 14.71 -0.73
N ALA A 270 23.37 15.31 0.46
CA ALA A 270 24.62 15.69 1.09
C ALA A 270 25.51 14.45 1.36
N ASP A 271 26.82 14.60 1.22
CA ASP A 271 27.76 13.48 1.37
C ASP A 271 27.76 12.89 2.79
N ASP A 272 27.51 13.72 3.79
CA ASP A 272 27.45 13.40 5.20
C ASP A 272 26.01 13.14 5.72
N ALA A 273 25.04 12.93 4.82
CA ALA A 273 23.64 12.76 5.20
C ALA A 273 23.42 11.56 6.16
N VAL A 274 24.13 10.45 5.97
CA VAL A 274 24.11 9.29 6.87
C VAL A 274 24.61 9.68 8.25
N ASP A 275 25.72 10.40 8.33
CA ASP A 275 26.32 10.81 9.60
C ASP A 275 25.42 11.78 10.36
N GLN A 276 24.81 12.74 9.69
CA GLN A 276 23.86 13.68 10.29
C GLN A 276 22.62 12.98 10.85
N ILE A 277 22.05 12.02 10.11
CA ILE A 277 20.92 11.21 10.61
C ILE A 277 21.36 10.38 11.83
N THR A 278 22.51 9.74 11.76
CA THR A 278 23.04 8.92 12.88
C THR A 278 23.28 9.76 14.13
N ALA A 279 23.86 10.94 13.99
CA ALA A 279 24.06 11.88 15.08
C ALA A 279 22.72 12.32 15.71
N HIS A 280 21.74 12.66 14.90
CA HIS A 280 20.39 13.02 15.35
C HIS A 280 19.70 11.88 16.12
N LEU A 281 19.82 10.65 15.61
CA LEU A 281 19.31 9.47 16.32
C LEU A 281 20.01 9.30 17.66
N GLY A 282 21.33 9.50 17.73
CA GLY A 282 22.10 9.45 18.98
C GLY A 282 21.64 10.46 20.02
N GLU A 283 21.31 11.67 19.57
CA GLU A 283 20.88 12.77 20.45
C GLU A 283 19.44 12.59 20.97
N HIS A 284 18.53 12.07 20.13
CA HIS A 284 17.09 12.12 20.41
C HIS A 284 16.42 10.75 20.54
N HIS A 285 17.02 9.67 20.03
CA HIS A 285 16.35 8.38 19.87
C HIS A 285 17.20 7.16 20.29
N GLY A 286 18.22 7.37 21.12
CA GLY A 286 19.07 6.28 21.64
C GLY A 286 19.96 5.61 20.59
N GLY A 287 20.20 6.27 19.45
CA GLY A 287 21.17 5.86 18.43
C GLY A 287 20.65 4.87 17.39
N HIS A 288 19.36 4.53 17.39
CA HIS A 288 18.80 3.57 16.43
C HIS A 288 17.44 4.01 15.87
N ALA A 289 17.10 3.44 14.72
CA ALA A 289 15.77 3.51 14.12
C ALA A 289 15.32 2.11 13.66
N ASP A 290 14.01 1.85 13.74
CA ASP A 290 13.39 0.60 13.30
C ASP A 290 12.90 0.70 11.84
N VAL A 291 12.55 1.90 11.39
CA VAL A 291 11.92 2.10 10.07
C VAL A 291 12.60 3.24 9.32
N LEU A 292 12.91 3.01 8.04
CA LEU A 292 13.31 4.04 7.08
C LEU A 292 12.30 4.14 5.95
N VAL A 293 11.73 5.34 5.75
CA VAL A 293 10.88 5.64 4.59
C VAL A 293 11.61 6.59 3.65
N ASN A 294 12.05 6.07 2.53
CA ASN A 294 12.64 6.82 1.42
C ASN A 294 11.51 7.45 0.58
N ASN A 295 10.93 8.56 1.07
CA ASN A 295 9.83 9.28 0.42
C ASN A 295 10.28 10.56 -0.30
N ALA A 296 11.38 11.19 0.09
CA ALA A 296 11.88 12.39 -0.57
C ALA A 296 12.01 12.16 -2.09
N GLY A 297 11.55 13.13 -2.87
CA GLY A 297 11.60 13.02 -4.32
C GLY A 297 11.18 14.31 -5.02
N ILE A 298 11.75 14.50 -6.21
CA ILE A 298 11.48 15.65 -7.08
C ILE A 298 11.13 15.20 -8.49
N THR A 299 10.46 16.06 -9.23
CA THR A 299 10.26 15.94 -10.68
C THR A 299 10.92 17.11 -11.41
N ARG A 300 11.43 16.85 -12.62
CA ARG A 300 11.97 17.88 -13.54
C ARG A 300 11.55 17.49 -14.95
N ASP A 301 10.26 17.68 -15.22
CA ASP A 301 9.60 17.15 -16.41
C ASP A 301 10.07 17.90 -17.68
N LYS A 302 10.53 17.14 -18.67
CA LYS A 302 10.88 17.60 -20.00
C LYS A 302 10.97 16.41 -20.96
N LEU A 303 10.64 16.62 -22.23
CA LEU A 303 10.95 15.59 -23.24
C LEU A 303 12.45 15.34 -23.28
N LEU A 304 12.88 14.09 -23.35
CA LEU A 304 14.29 13.70 -23.25
C LEU A 304 15.18 14.47 -24.27
N ALA A 305 14.70 14.64 -25.49
CA ALA A 305 15.41 15.39 -26.53
C ALA A 305 15.69 16.87 -26.19
N ASN A 306 15.00 17.42 -25.18
CA ASN A 306 15.11 18.80 -24.75
C ASN A 306 15.47 18.93 -23.25
N MET A 307 15.86 17.82 -22.62
CA MET A 307 16.26 17.78 -21.21
C MET A 307 17.72 18.20 -21.09
N ASP A 308 18.01 19.04 -20.12
CA ASP A 308 19.38 19.41 -19.77
C ASP A 308 19.94 18.50 -18.67
N ASP A 309 21.27 18.48 -18.55
CA ASP A 309 22.00 17.64 -17.59
C ASP A 309 21.54 17.89 -16.16
N ALA A 310 21.33 19.17 -15.76
CA ALA A 310 20.93 19.52 -14.41
C ALA A 310 19.55 18.93 -14.03
N LYS A 311 18.61 18.87 -14.97
CA LYS A 311 17.30 18.21 -14.74
C LYS A 311 17.43 16.71 -14.61
N TRP A 312 18.30 16.10 -15.39
CA TRP A 312 18.57 14.66 -15.32
C TRP A 312 19.26 14.32 -13.99
N ASP A 313 20.40 14.91 -13.73
CA ASP A 313 21.27 14.60 -12.60
C ASP A 313 20.58 14.85 -11.25
N SER A 314 19.87 15.97 -11.09
CA SER A 314 19.17 16.27 -9.84
C SER A 314 18.06 15.24 -9.51
N VAL A 315 17.35 14.74 -10.51
CA VAL A 315 16.31 13.71 -10.29
C VAL A 315 16.94 12.37 -9.93
N ILE A 316 18.04 11.98 -10.60
CA ILE A 316 18.78 10.75 -10.27
C ILE A 316 19.35 10.84 -8.86
N ALA A 317 19.97 11.96 -8.50
CA ALA A 317 20.59 12.15 -7.19
C ALA A 317 19.57 12.02 -6.05
N VAL A 318 18.45 12.76 -6.12
CA VAL A 318 17.46 12.79 -5.04
C VAL A 318 16.62 11.52 -4.97
N ASN A 319 16.16 11.02 -6.13
CA ASN A 319 15.12 9.97 -6.13
C ASN A 319 15.70 8.54 -6.09
N LEU A 320 16.99 8.36 -6.39
CA LEU A 320 17.59 7.02 -6.46
C LEU A 320 18.91 6.91 -5.71
N LEU A 321 19.90 7.77 -5.98
CA LEU A 321 21.21 7.67 -5.34
C LEU A 321 21.13 7.94 -3.83
N ALA A 322 20.40 8.96 -3.41
CA ALA A 322 20.22 9.28 -1.99
C ALA A 322 19.50 8.15 -1.23
N PRO A 323 18.35 7.61 -1.68
CA PRO A 323 17.74 6.43 -1.07
C PRO A 323 18.65 5.21 -0.96
N GLN A 324 19.41 4.91 -2.02
CA GLN A 324 20.37 3.82 -1.99
C GLN A 324 21.45 4.04 -0.93
N ARG A 325 22.07 5.22 -0.90
CA ARG A 325 23.12 5.58 0.05
C ARG A 325 22.62 5.60 1.49
N LEU A 326 21.45 6.18 1.74
CA LEU A 326 20.84 6.19 3.06
C LEU A 326 20.53 4.76 3.53
N THR A 327 19.94 3.93 2.69
CA THR A 327 19.63 2.53 3.02
C THR A 327 20.88 1.76 3.39
N GLN A 328 21.88 1.76 2.50
CA GLN A 328 23.12 1.02 2.72
C GLN A 328 23.96 1.58 3.87
N GLY A 329 24.01 2.91 4.03
CA GLY A 329 24.79 3.56 5.07
C GLY A 329 24.20 3.35 6.46
N LEU A 330 22.87 3.51 6.64
CA LEU A 330 22.22 3.35 7.93
C LEU A 330 22.13 1.89 8.39
N VAL A 331 22.03 0.93 7.47
CA VAL A 331 22.18 -0.50 7.79
C VAL A 331 23.64 -0.82 8.09
N GLY A 332 24.57 -0.36 7.25
CA GLY A 332 25.99 -0.67 7.38
C GLY A 332 26.64 -0.16 8.66
N ASN A 333 26.16 0.95 9.23
CA ASN A 333 26.65 1.49 10.49
C ASN A 333 25.82 1.06 11.73
N GLY A 334 24.78 0.23 11.52
CA GLY A 334 23.94 -0.31 12.59
C GLY A 334 22.87 0.65 13.13
N ALA A 335 22.70 1.85 12.54
CA ALA A 335 21.62 2.75 12.92
C ALA A 335 20.23 2.16 12.58
N ILE A 336 20.14 1.32 11.55
CA ILE A 336 19.03 0.39 11.33
C ILE A 336 19.58 -1.01 11.55
N GLY A 337 19.17 -1.64 12.63
CA GLY A 337 19.61 -2.97 13.03
C GLY A 337 18.68 -4.09 12.61
N ASP A 338 18.91 -5.27 13.18
CA ASP A 338 18.13 -6.48 12.93
C ASP A 338 16.61 -6.24 13.07
N GLY A 339 15.86 -6.79 12.14
CA GLY A 339 14.41 -6.62 12.11
C GLY A 339 13.95 -5.26 11.62
N GLY A 340 14.81 -4.44 11.03
CA GLY A 340 14.46 -3.13 10.45
C GLY A 340 13.47 -3.21 9.27
N ARG A 341 12.82 -2.10 8.97
CA ARG A 341 11.84 -1.95 7.89
C ARG A 341 12.24 -0.83 6.96
N ILE A 342 12.43 -1.12 5.69
CA ILE A 342 12.79 -0.13 4.67
C ILE A 342 11.67 -0.06 3.64
N ILE A 343 11.15 1.14 3.40
CA ILE A 343 10.08 1.35 2.43
C ILE A 343 10.46 2.46 1.46
N GLY A 344 10.48 2.14 0.17
CA GLY A 344 10.79 3.09 -0.90
C GLY A 344 9.55 3.60 -1.61
N LEU A 345 9.49 4.91 -1.90
CA LEU A 345 8.45 5.47 -2.77
C LEU A 345 8.86 5.35 -4.24
N SER A 346 8.25 4.38 -4.93
CA SER A 346 8.23 4.29 -6.39
C SER A 346 7.12 5.19 -6.99
N SER A 347 6.58 4.85 -8.12
CA SER A 347 5.46 5.50 -8.79
C SER A 347 4.91 4.61 -9.90
N MET A 348 3.67 4.79 -10.29
CA MET A 348 3.12 4.25 -11.54
C MET A 348 3.95 4.63 -12.76
N ALA A 349 4.61 5.81 -12.76
CA ALA A 349 5.52 6.22 -13.82
C ALA A 349 6.74 5.29 -13.96
N GLY A 350 7.21 4.67 -12.87
CA GLY A 350 8.28 3.67 -12.89
C GLY A 350 7.84 2.32 -13.49
N ILE A 351 6.54 2.04 -13.53
CA ILE A 351 5.98 0.78 -14.04
C ILE A 351 5.51 0.94 -15.49
N ALA A 352 4.73 1.98 -15.76
CA ALA A 352 4.09 2.19 -17.06
C ALA A 352 4.79 3.22 -17.96
N GLY A 353 5.75 3.97 -17.40
CA GLY A 353 6.31 5.16 -18.06
C GLY A 353 5.34 6.35 -18.06
N ASN A 354 5.88 7.55 -18.28
CA ASN A 354 5.07 8.75 -18.51
C ASN A 354 5.80 9.71 -19.46
N ARG A 355 5.08 10.26 -20.43
CA ARG A 355 5.66 11.16 -21.42
C ARG A 355 6.23 12.42 -20.75
N GLY A 356 7.49 12.74 -21.03
CA GLY A 356 8.19 13.91 -20.47
C GLY A 356 8.81 13.65 -19.08
N GLN A 357 8.79 12.41 -18.59
CA GLN A 357 9.32 12.03 -17.26
C GLN A 357 10.34 10.90 -17.37
N THR A 358 11.17 10.85 -18.39
CA THR A 358 12.13 9.74 -18.57
C THR A 358 13.12 9.63 -17.43
N ASN A 359 13.63 10.74 -16.88
CA ASN A 359 14.47 10.80 -15.68
C ASN A 359 13.71 10.29 -14.44
N TYR A 360 12.52 10.81 -14.19
CA TYR A 360 11.68 10.43 -13.04
C TYR A 360 11.27 8.96 -13.13
N ALA A 361 10.78 8.51 -14.29
CA ALA A 361 10.38 7.13 -14.52
C ALA A 361 11.57 6.16 -14.30
N ALA A 362 12.76 6.51 -14.78
CA ALA A 362 13.96 5.72 -14.56
C ALA A 362 14.27 5.58 -13.06
N THR A 363 14.21 6.67 -12.28
CA THR A 363 14.45 6.60 -10.82
C THR A 363 13.38 5.79 -10.09
N LYS A 364 12.12 5.90 -10.50
CA LYS A 364 11.02 5.17 -9.84
C LYS A 364 11.01 3.68 -10.20
N ALA A 365 11.45 3.31 -11.39
CA ALA A 365 11.78 1.92 -11.74
C ALA A 365 13.03 1.45 -10.98
N GLY A 366 14.04 2.31 -10.85
CA GLY A 366 15.24 2.04 -10.06
C GLY A 366 14.95 1.75 -8.59
N MET A 367 13.96 2.42 -7.99
CA MET A 367 13.50 2.11 -6.62
C MET A 367 12.92 0.69 -6.51
N ILE A 368 12.20 0.21 -7.53
CA ILE A 368 11.74 -1.19 -7.59
C ILE A 368 12.95 -2.12 -7.68
N GLY A 369 13.92 -1.79 -8.53
CA GLY A 369 15.16 -2.54 -8.66
C GLY A 369 15.99 -2.59 -7.37
N LEU A 370 16.09 -1.46 -6.66
CA LEU A 370 16.74 -1.38 -5.35
C LEU A 370 16.08 -2.30 -4.33
N THR A 371 14.75 -2.29 -4.29
CA THR A 371 13.95 -3.16 -3.42
C THR A 371 14.23 -4.64 -3.69
N GLN A 372 14.23 -5.04 -4.96
CA GLN A 372 14.46 -6.41 -5.37
C GLN A 372 15.91 -6.87 -5.16
N ALA A 373 16.87 -5.97 -5.40
CA ALA A 373 18.29 -6.29 -5.28
C ALA A 373 18.74 -6.44 -3.82
N LEU A 374 18.28 -5.56 -2.93
CA LEU A 374 18.70 -5.58 -1.52
C LEU A 374 17.89 -6.57 -0.66
N ALA A 375 16.70 -6.99 -1.06
CA ALA A 375 15.88 -7.87 -0.23
C ALA A 375 16.58 -9.18 0.18
N PRO A 376 17.31 -9.90 -0.70
CA PRO A 376 18.02 -11.10 -0.30
C PRO A 376 19.17 -10.84 0.69
N GLU A 377 19.91 -9.73 0.50
CA GLU A 377 21.03 -9.36 1.37
C GLU A 377 20.56 -8.97 2.76
N LEU A 378 19.46 -8.23 2.85
CA LEU A 378 18.87 -7.74 4.09
C LEU A 378 18.13 -8.83 4.88
N ALA A 379 17.69 -9.89 4.20
CA ALA A 379 16.95 -10.99 4.83
C ALA A 379 17.74 -11.72 5.91
N GLU A 380 19.08 -11.79 5.81
CA GLU A 380 19.96 -12.41 6.82
C GLU A 380 19.87 -11.70 8.18
N GLN A 381 19.57 -10.40 8.18
CA GLN A 381 19.38 -9.58 9.39
C GLN A 381 17.88 -9.45 9.76
N GLY A 382 16.99 -10.18 9.09
CA GLY A 382 15.54 -10.03 9.28
C GLY A 382 15.00 -8.66 8.86
N ILE A 383 15.77 -7.86 8.11
CA ILE A 383 15.35 -6.56 7.59
C ILE A 383 14.52 -6.80 6.35
N THR A 384 13.35 -6.16 6.27
CA THR A 384 12.53 -6.18 5.06
C THR A 384 12.65 -4.89 4.27
N ILE A 385 12.62 -5.00 2.94
CA ILE A 385 12.57 -3.85 2.04
C ILE A 385 11.43 -4.02 1.05
N ASN A 386 10.59 -2.99 0.94
CA ASN A 386 9.41 -2.99 0.06
C ASN A 386 9.26 -1.64 -0.64
N ALA A 387 8.52 -1.61 -1.74
CA ALA A 387 8.21 -0.38 -2.47
C ALA A 387 6.70 -0.15 -2.55
N VAL A 388 6.31 1.12 -2.46
CA VAL A 388 4.95 1.57 -2.75
C VAL A 388 5.00 2.41 -4.01
N ALA A 389 4.10 2.12 -4.96
CA ALA A 389 4.00 2.81 -6.25
C ALA A 389 2.66 3.58 -6.34
N PRO A 390 2.60 4.84 -5.88
CA PRO A 390 1.39 5.64 -5.97
C PRO A 390 0.98 5.87 -7.43
N GLY A 391 -0.34 5.84 -7.66
CA GLY A 391 -0.96 6.32 -8.89
C GLY A 391 -1.22 7.82 -8.82
N PHE A 392 -2.41 8.23 -9.30
CA PHE A 392 -2.84 9.62 -9.15
C PHE A 392 -3.30 9.88 -7.71
N ILE A 393 -2.50 10.63 -6.95
CA ILE A 393 -2.78 11.02 -5.56
C ILE A 393 -3.02 12.53 -5.48
N GLU A 394 -4.09 12.93 -4.81
CA GLU A 394 -4.46 14.34 -4.62
C GLU A 394 -3.48 15.05 -3.68
N THR A 395 -2.57 15.81 -4.26
CA THR A 395 -1.54 16.58 -3.55
C THR A 395 -1.35 17.95 -4.21
N LYS A 396 -0.67 18.88 -3.56
CA LYS A 396 -0.27 20.17 -4.18
C LYS A 396 0.49 19.99 -5.49
N MET A 397 1.24 18.88 -5.63
CA MET A 397 1.97 18.58 -6.87
C MET A 397 1.01 18.24 -8.01
N THR A 398 -0.03 17.48 -7.77
CA THR A 398 -1.03 17.11 -8.78
C THR A 398 -2.03 18.23 -9.07
N GLU A 399 -2.21 19.17 -8.16
CA GLU A 399 -3.01 20.39 -8.39
C GLU A 399 -2.45 21.26 -9.50
N ALA A 400 -1.12 21.25 -9.70
CA ALA A 400 -0.43 22.01 -10.76
C ALA A 400 -0.62 21.41 -12.17
N ILE A 401 -1.16 20.19 -12.29
CA ILE A 401 -1.44 19.54 -13.58
C ILE A 401 -2.63 20.25 -14.27
N PRO A 402 -2.54 20.53 -15.59
CA PRO A 402 -3.65 21.12 -16.34
C PRO A 402 -4.97 20.33 -16.14
N PHE A 403 -6.07 21.06 -15.99
CA PHE A 403 -7.38 20.52 -15.57
C PHE A 403 -7.79 19.27 -16.36
N ALA A 404 -7.77 19.31 -17.70
CA ALA A 404 -8.19 18.16 -18.50
C ALA A 404 -7.34 16.91 -18.25
N THR A 405 -6.02 17.05 -18.20
CA THR A 405 -5.08 15.94 -17.93
C THR A 405 -5.27 15.40 -16.52
N ARG A 406 -5.49 16.29 -15.54
CA ARG A 406 -5.76 15.93 -14.16
C ARG A 406 -7.05 15.12 -14.02
N GLU A 407 -8.14 15.55 -14.68
CA GLU A 407 -9.41 14.83 -14.65
C GLU A 407 -9.32 13.45 -15.29
N VAL A 408 -8.58 13.30 -16.38
CA VAL A 408 -8.30 12.01 -17.00
C VAL A 408 -7.48 11.12 -16.04
N GLY A 409 -6.37 11.62 -15.51
CA GLY A 409 -5.52 10.87 -14.58
C GLY A 409 -6.27 10.41 -13.33
N ARG A 410 -7.16 11.26 -12.81
CA ARG A 410 -8.02 10.98 -11.65
C ARG A 410 -8.99 9.81 -11.88
N ARG A 411 -9.43 9.56 -13.13
CA ARG A 411 -10.48 8.59 -13.44
C ARG A 411 -10.03 7.35 -14.21
N LEU A 412 -8.77 7.29 -14.60
CA LEU A 412 -8.20 6.11 -15.28
C LEU A 412 -7.89 4.98 -14.28
N ASN A 413 -8.82 4.68 -13.40
CA ASN A 413 -8.75 3.57 -12.46
C ASN A 413 -10.14 2.99 -12.15
N SER A 414 -10.21 1.80 -11.58
CA SER A 414 -11.47 1.09 -11.30
C SER A 414 -12.37 1.80 -10.28
N LEU A 415 -11.80 2.67 -9.43
CA LEU A 415 -12.55 3.43 -8.42
C LEU A 415 -13.02 4.81 -8.91
N PHE A 416 -12.68 5.21 -10.14
CA PHE A 416 -13.05 6.46 -10.81
C PHE A 416 -12.75 7.74 -10.04
N GLN A 417 -11.70 7.74 -9.21
CA GLN A 417 -11.30 8.88 -8.39
C GLN A 417 -9.80 8.88 -8.10
N GLY A 418 -9.28 10.01 -7.64
CA GLY A 418 -7.91 10.11 -7.13
C GLY A 418 -7.78 9.51 -5.74
N GLY A 419 -6.62 8.93 -5.44
CA GLY A 419 -6.24 8.52 -4.09
C GLY A 419 -5.89 9.73 -3.22
N GLN A 420 -5.86 9.52 -1.92
CA GLN A 420 -5.45 10.51 -0.94
C GLN A 420 -4.06 10.16 -0.40
N PRO A 421 -3.27 11.13 0.11
CA PRO A 421 -1.99 10.85 0.75
C PRO A 421 -2.08 9.76 1.84
N VAL A 422 -3.20 9.71 2.57
CA VAL A 422 -3.43 8.69 3.61
C VAL A 422 -3.51 7.28 3.04
N ASP A 423 -3.99 7.07 1.81
CA ASP A 423 -4.04 5.74 1.20
C ASP A 423 -2.62 5.18 0.97
N VAL A 424 -1.67 6.07 0.63
CA VAL A 424 -0.24 5.73 0.49
C VAL A 424 0.37 5.48 1.86
N ALA A 425 0.10 6.36 2.83
CA ALA A 425 0.66 6.28 4.17
C ALA A 425 0.21 5.01 4.91
N GLU A 426 -1.05 4.58 4.79
CA GLU A 426 -1.55 3.32 5.37
C GLU A 426 -0.86 2.10 4.77
N THR A 427 -0.59 2.09 3.47
CA THR A 427 0.15 1.00 2.82
C THR A 427 1.61 0.95 3.30
N ILE A 428 2.23 2.10 3.52
CA ILE A 428 3.58 2.21 4.08
C ILE A 428 3.58 1.73 5.55
N ALA A 429 2.58 2.12 6.35
CA ALA A 429 2.43 1.67 7.73
C ALA A 429 2.24 0.15 7.83
N TYR A 430 1.54 -0.46 6.89
CA TYR A 430 1.44 -1.91 6.78
C TYR A 430 2.82 -2.57 6.60
N PHE A 431 3.68 -2.06 5.71
CA PHE A 431 5.03 -2.57 5.54
C PHE A 431 5.93 -2.29 6.74
N ALA A 432 5.72 -1.19 7.45
CA ALA A 432 6.46 -0.83 8.65
C ALA A 432 6.09 -1.68 9.88
N ASN A 433 4.92 -2.34 9.88
CA ASN A 433 4.44 -3.17 10.97
C ASN A 433 5.38 -4.36 11.23
N PRO A 434 5.87 -4.59 12.47
CA PRO A 434 6.68 -5.76 12.80
C PRO A 434 6.02 -7.10 12.43
N ALA A 435 4.69 -7.18 12.48
CA ALA A 435 3.95 -8.36 12.06
C ALA A 435 4.08 -8.67 10.56
N SER A 436 4.52 -7.71 9.73
CA SER A 436 4.75 -7.89 8.29
C SER A 436 6.15 -8.41 7.94
N ASN A 437 6.87 -9.04 8.90
CA ASN A 437 8.22 -9.55 8.68
C ASN A 437 8.36 -10.56 7.53
N ALA A 438 7.31 -11.31 7.24
CA ALA A 438 7.29 -12.24 6.12
C ALA A 438 7.07 -11.56 4.74
N VAL A 439 6.98 -10.22 4.71
CA VAL A 439 6.67 -9.46 3.49
C VAL A 439 7.88 -8.63 3.10
N THR A 440 8.63 -9.09 2.09
CA THR A 440 9.80 -8.38 1.55
C THR A 440 9.81 -8.48 0.02
N ALA A 441 10.56 -7.60 -0.64
CA ALA A 441 10.65 -7.48 -2.10
C ALA A 441 9.33 -7.18 -2.82
N ASN A 442 8.27 -6.79 -2.10
CA ASN A 442 6.99 -6.44 -2.71
C ASN A 442 7.03 -5.02 -3.29
N THR A 443 6.31 -4.84 -4.40
CA THR A 443 5.99 -3.53 -4.96
C THR A 443 4.50 -3.41 -5.11
N ILE A 444 3.85 -2.62 -4.25
CA ILE A 444 2.41 -2.48 -4.21
C ILE A 444 1.99 -1.13 -4.80
N ARG A 445 1.08 -1.19 -5.76
CA ARG A 445 0.50 0.00 -6.37
C ARG A 445 -0.65 0.53 -5.51
N VAL A 446 -0.61 1.78 -5.16
CA VAL A 446 -1.72 2.49 -4.50
C VAL A 446 -2.36 3.41 -5.55
N CYS A 447 -3.18 2.81 -6.42
CA CYS A 447 -3.63 3.45 -7.65
C CYS A 447 -5.11 3.19 -8.00
N GLY A 448 -5.89 2.52 -7.13
CA GLY A 448 -7.28 2.14 -7.42
C GLY A 448 -7.40 1.27 -8.66
N GLN A 449 -6.42 0.42 -8.94
CA GLN A 449 -6.29 -0.37 -10.16
C GLN A 449 -6.29 0.52 -11.43
N ALA A 450 -5.30 1.41 -11.54
CA ALA A 450 -5.12 2.21 -12.75
C ALA A 450 -5.01 1.32 -14.00
N MET A 451 -5.59 1.78 -15.11
CA MET A 451 -5.64 1.03 -16.36
C MET A 451 -4.26 0.89 -17.02
N LEU A 452 -3.30 1.74 -16.65
CA LEU A 452 -1.94 1.74 -17.18
C LEU A 452 -1.04 0.85 -16.32
N GLY A 453 -0.26 0.02 -16.96
CA GLY A 453 0.67 -0.91 -16.35
C GLY A 453 0.00 -2.17 -15.75
N ALA A 454 0.73 -3.26 -15.76
CA ALA A 454 0.27 -4.57 -15.25
C ALA A 454 0.46 -4.68 -13.75
#